data_46389475fc4340daee4a9c228b5d8413
#
_entry.id   46389475fc4340daee4a9c228b5d8413
#
_cell.length_a   1.000
_cell.length_b   1.000
_cell.length_c   1.000
_cell.angle_alpha   90.00
_cell.angle_beta   90.00
_cell.angle_gamma   90.00
#
_symmetry.space_group_name_H-M   'P 1'
#
loop_
_entity.id
_entity.type
_entity.pdbx_description
1 polymer ?
#
loop_
_entity_poly.entity_id
_entity_poly.type
_entity_poly.pdbx_seq_one_letter_code
_entity_poly.pdbx_strand_id
1 'polypeptide(L)'
;MKQMILGLCLTMFTWTGLAQAQSPPTITKSFSTATVGLNLSTTLTFTITNPNPATDLSGAGFNDNLPSGLLIANPDSLTGTCDPGVITPSATNINLVGATVLANSSCTFSIDVLAIATGDQVNTTDAVTSNEGGTGGTATATVTVVTPDLTITKTHTGNFVRPQTGATYTITVSNAGAVDTTSLITMNDTLPAGLTATDLSGPNWNCTLSPLQCSRGDVLVAGTSFEPITLTVNVAPNAASSVTNTATVSGGTETNTANDSASDVTQIDAALLMSAQTATLTVAAGGSTGTTLNVNYDGSLGAVTFACSGLPTASTCAFNPASVTAAGATPVTLTISTAARSAAIPQGPNGVPPLTVLLALLGLTALAFAFAKRPRIRLAAASTGLILLLLAGCGMAPTPTPGPKALGTPAGTSAITVTATSASGGATATSPLNLTVQ
;
A
#
# COMPACT_ATOMS: atom_id res chain seq x y z
N MET A 1 -43.45 111.72 -57.10
CA MET A 1 -42.30 111.45 -56.25
C MET A 1 -42.88 110.54 -55.14
N LYS A 2 -42.64 109.24 -55.22
CA LYS A 2 -43.16 108.26 -54.26
C LYS A 2 -42.04 107.84 -53.32
N GLN A 3 -42.25 108.06 -52.01
CA GLN A 3 -41.36 107.52 -50.92
C GLN A 3 -41.72 106.08 -50.74
N MET A 4 -40.70 105.23 -50.72
CA MET A 4 -40.79 103.79 -50.39
C MET A 4 -40.29 103.64 -48.93
N ILE A 5 -41.20 103.24 -48.02
CA ILE A 5 -40.89 102.89 -46.62
C ILE A 5 -40.51 101.45 -46.56
N LEU A 6 -39.24 101.17 -46.16
CA LEU A 6 -38.69 99.83 -45.95
C LEU A 6 -39.01 99.41 -44.51
N GLY A 7 -39.89 98.43 -44.37
CA GLY A 7 -40.24 97.81 -43.06
C GLY A 7 -39.23 96.75 -42.71
N LEU A 8 -38.49 96.94 -41.59
CA LEU A 8 -37.57 96.00 -41.02
C LEU A 8 -38.35 94.97 -40.17
N CYS A 9 -38.52 93.74 -40.65
CA CYS A 9 -39.16 92.67 -39.92
C CYS A 9 -38.05 91.98 -39.04
N LEU A 10 -38.14 92.28 -37.71
CA LEU A 10 -37.23 91.64 -36.70
C LEU A 10 -37.85 90.30 -36.29
N THR A 11 -37.38 89.16 -36.86
CA THR A 11 -37.78 87.83 -36.46
C THR A 11 -37.02 87.46 -35.20
N MET A 12 -37.78 87.49 -34.05
CA MET A 12 -37.27 86.82 -32.79
C MET A 12 -37.21 85.31 -33.02
N PHE A 13 -35.99 84.75 -33.19
CA PHE A 13 -35.70 83.31 -33.02
C PHE A 13 -35.80 83.01 -31.54
N THR A 14 -36.92 82.43 -31.07
CA THR A 14 -36.94 81.75 -29.80
C THR A 14 -36.16 80.45 -29.93
N TRP A 15 -34.99 80.43 -29.36
CA TRP A 15 -34.22 79.19 -29.20
C TRP A 15 -34.95 78.37 -28.10
N THR A 16 -35.90 77.47 -28.53
CA THR A 16 -36.33 76.40 -27.67
C THR A 16 -35.18 75.40 -27.56
N GLY A 17 -34.37 75.58 -26.53
CA GLY A 17 -33.35 74.52 -26.16
C GLY A 17 -34.09 73.20 -26.01
N LEU A 18 -33.82 72.28 -26.92
CA LEU A 18 -34.24 70.88 -26.74
C LEU A 18 -33.67 70.46 -25.41
N ALA A 19 -34.47 70.26 -24.38
CA ALA A 19 -34.08 69.64 -23.14
C ALA A 19 -33.48 68.25 -23.56
N GLN A 20 -32.19 68.09 -23.48
CA GLN A 20 -31.54 66.82 -23.76
C GLN A 20 -31.99 65.83 -22.67
N ALA A 21 -32.66 64.76 -23.08
CA ALA A 21 -33.09 63.71 -22.16
C ALA A 21 -31.84 63.15 -21.44
N GLN A 22 -31.89 63.16 -20.12
CA GLN A 22 -30.77 62.64 -19.31
C GLN A 22 -30.73 61.12 -19.46
N SER A 23 -29.50 60.59 -19.55
CA SER A 23 -29.27 59.14 -19.56
C SER A 23 -29.53 58.57 -18.16
N PRO A 24 -30.19 57.42 -18.06
CA PRO A 24 -30.41 56.77 -16.78
C PRO A 24 -29.11 56.40 -16.07
N PRO A 25 -29.12 56.25 -14.73
CA PRO A 25 -28.01 55.71 -13.99
C PRO A 25 -27.72 54.25 -14.44
N THR A 26 -26.46 53.85 -14.41
CA THR A 26 -26.08 52.43 -14.58
C THR A 26 -25.63 51.86 -13.25
N ILE A 27 -25.81 50.56 -13.08
CA ILE A 27 -25.38 49.83 -11.88
C ILE A 27 -24.54 48.61 -12.28
N THR A 28 -23.45 48.39 -11.55
CA THR A 28 -22.65 47.16 -11.62
C THR A 28 -22.58 46.52 -10.24
N LYS A 29 -22.34 45.21 -10.21
CA LYS A 29 -22.31 44.41 -9.01
C LYS A 29 -21.29 43.28 -9.14
N SER A 30 -20.55 42.98 -8.08
CA SER A 30 -19.60 41.90 -8.07
C SER A 30 -19.38 41.32 -6.67
N PHE A 31 -19.11 40.02 -6.60
CA PHE A 31 -18.57 39.39 -5.41
C PHE A 31 -17.04 39.51 -5.43
N SER A 32 -16.41 39.59 -4.27
CA SER A 32 -14.92 39.64 -4.14
C SER A 32 -14.23 38.35 -4.56
N THR A 33 -14.96 37.20 -4.53
CA THR A 33 -14.49 35.88 -4.93
C THR A 33 -15.53 35.19 -5.81
N ALA A 34 -15.10 34.34 -6.73
CA ALA A 34 -16.01 33.52 -7.55
C ALA A 34 -16.60 32.34 -6.75
N THR A 35 -15.87 31.87 -5.71
CA THR A 35 -16.30 30.78 -4.83
C THR A 35 -16.17 31.21 -3.37
N VAL A 36 -17.06 30.67 -2.51
CA VAL A 36 -17.02 30.85 -1.06
C VAL A 36 -17.40 29.55 -0.36
N GLY A 37 -16.78 29.26 0.78
CA GLY A 37 -17.16 28.10 1.59
C GLY A 37 -18.51 28.29 2.27
N LEU A 38 -19.26 27.19 2.44
CA LEU A 38 -20.50 27.18 3.22
C LEU A 38 -20.22 27.70 4.64
N ASN A 39 -21.09 28.56 5.16
CA ASN A 39 -20.99 29.29 6.43
C ASN A 39 -19.80 30.28 6.50
N LEU A 40 -19.21 30.63 5.35
CA LEU A 40 -18.21 31.70 5.27
C LEU A 40 -18.81 32.93 4.58
N SER A 41 -18.21 34.10 4.81
CA SER A 41 -18.64 35.35 4.22
C SER A 41 -17.81 35.75 3.00
N THR A 42 -18.43 36.46 2.07
CA THR A 42 -17.79 37.11 0.93
C THR A 42 -18.35 38.55 0.81
N THR A 43 -17.56 39.46 0.26
CA THR A 43 -17.95 40.86 0.11
C THR A 43 -18.66 41.04 -1.21
N LEU A 44 -19.83 41.68 -1.15
CA LEU A 44 -20.67 42.11 -2.30
C LEU A 44 -20.52 43.60 -2.51
N THR A 45 -20.08 44.02 -3.69
CA THR A 45 -19.80 45.41 -4.05
C THR A 45 -20.79 45.91 -5.11
N PHE A 46 -21.33 47.11 -4.91
CA PHE A 46 -22.18 47.81 -5.86
C PHE A 46 -21.53 49.12 -6.29
N THR A 47 -21.63 49.43 -7.59
CA THR A 47 -21.17 50.72 -8.14
C THR A 47 -22.28 51.29 -9.02
N ILE A 48 -22.75 52.50 -8.67
CA ILE A 48 -23.77 53.26 -9.44
C ILE A 48 -23.03 54.38 -10.17
N THR A 49 -23.19 54.46 -11.49
CA THR A 49 -22.51 55.45 -12.33
C THR A 49 -23.53 56.38 -13.00
N ASN A 50 -23.24 57.67 -12.96
CA ASN A 50 -23.94 58.70 -13.70
C ASN A 50 -23.20 58.99 -15.03
N PRO A 51 -23.74 58.58 -16.20
CA PRO A 51 -23.11 58.81 -17.49
C PRO A 51 -23.29 60.26 -18.01
N ASN A 52 -24.05 61.12 -17.33
CA ASN A 52 -24.33 62.46 -17.79
C ASN A 52 -23.17 63.41 -17.46
N PRO A 53 -22.63 64.16 -18.44
CA PRO A 53 -21.41 64.95 -18.25
C PRO A 53 -21.61 66.26 -17.44
N ALA A 54 -22.88 66.73 -17.29
CA ALA A 54 -23.15 68.01 -16.71
C ALA A 54 -24.39 68.05 -15.79
N THR A 55 -25.02 66.92 -15.52
CA THR A 55 -26.25 66.82 -14.69
C THR A 55 -26.05 65.79 -13.60
N ASP A 56 -26.19 66.19 -12.34
CA ASP A 56 -26.24 65.29 -11.22
C ASP A 56 -27.51 64.46 -11.24
N LEU A 57 -27.47 63.19 -10.83
CA LEU A 57 -28.61 62.35 -10.67
C LEU A 57 -28.98 62.28 -9.18
N SER A 58 -30.09 62.93 -8.81
CA SER A 58 -30.60 62.96 -7.45
C SER A 58 -31.61 61.85 -7.20
N GLY A 59 -31.87 61.50 -5.94
CA GLY A 59 -32.82 60.45 -5.57
C GLY A 59 -32.47 59.06 -6.13
N ALA A 60 -31.22 58.85 -6.45
CA ALA A 60 -30.78 57.56 -6.97
C ALA A 60 -30.99 56.45 -5.93
N GLY A 61 -31.47 55.27 -6.40
CA GLY A 61 -31.71 54.15 -5.50
C GLY A 61 -32.06 52.85 -6.24
N PHE A 62 -31.98 51.74 -5.51
CA PHE A 62 -32.38 50.41 -5.96
C PHE A 62 -32.66 49.52 -4.77
N ASN A 63 -33.25 48.36 -5.04
CA ASN A 63 -33.45 47.28 -4.06
C ASN A 63 -32.77 46.03 -4.56
N ASP A 64 -32.15 45.25 -3.66
CA ASP A 64 -31.49 43.99 -3.95
C ASP A 64 -31.94 42.90 -2.98
N ASN A 65 -32.69 41.93 -3.49
CA ASN A 65 -33.10 40.76 -2.73
C ASN A 65 -32.08 39.64 -2.93
N LEU A 66 -31.42 39.24 -1.85
CA LEU A 66 -30.48 38.14 -1.89
C LEU A 66 -31.17 36.81 -2.22
N PRO A 67 -30.54 35.91 -2.98
CA PRO A 67 -31.04 34.56 -3.17
C PRO A 67 -31.09 33.82 -1.83
N SER A 68 -31.89 32.76 -1.74
CA SER A 68 -32.16 32.03 -0.49
C SER A 68 -30.89 31.37 0.14
N GLY A 69 -29.82 31.26 -0.61
CA GLY A 69 -28.54 30.74 -0.12
C GLY A 69 -27.59 31.79 0.43
N LEU A 70 -27.99 33.07 0.47
CA LEU A 70 -27.19 34.15 1.02
C LEU A 70 -27.98 34.94 2.08
N LEU A 71 -27.30 35.38 3.12
CA LEU A 71 -27.81 36.32 4.12
C LEU A 71 -26.81 37.47 4.28
N ILE A 72 -27.28 38.64 4.74
CA ILE A 72 -26.37 39.68 5.20
C ILE A 72 -25.58 39.12 6.40
N ALA A 73 -24.28 39.29 6.38
CA ALA A 73 -23.39 38.84 7.48
C ALA A 73 -23.63 39.67 8.74
N ASN A 74 -23.28 39.17 9.90
CA ASN A 74 -23.31 39.91 11.14
C ASN A 74 -21.97 39.77 11.90
N PRO A 75 -21.15 40.83 11.92
CA PRO A 75 -21.41 42.20 11.38
C PRO A 75 -21.41 42.21 9.84
N ASP A 76 -22.13 43.17 9.26
CA ASP A 76 -22.31 43.32 7.81
C ASP A 76 -21.11 44.00 7.12
N SER A 77 -20.19 44.55 7.88
CA SER A 77 -18.97 45.23 7.42
C SER A 77 -19.25 46.30 6.31
N LEU A 78 -20.39 46.96 6.37
CA LEU A 78 -20.79 47.97 5.37
C LEU A 78 -19.68 49.07 5.27
N THR A 79 -19.16 49.25 4.06
CA THR A 79 -18.14 50.25 3.75
C THR A 79 -18.50 51.03 2.49
N GLY A 80 -18.00 52.27 2.40
CA GLY A 80 -18.31 53.17 1.31
C GLY A 80 -19.67 53.86 1.51
N THR A 81 -19.94 54.86 0.70
CA THR A 81 -21.17 55.70 0.79
C THR A 81 -21.63 56.11 -0.59
N CYS A 82 -22.94 56.35 -0.71
CA CYS A 82 -23.55 57.05 -1.85
C CYS A 82 -24.31 58.30 -1.32
N ASP A 83 -23.58 59.24 -0.73
CA ASP A 83 -24.14 60.42 -0.06
C ASP A 83 -25.05 61.27 -1.00
N PRO A 84 -26.13 61.86 -0.49
CA PRO A 84 -26.69 61.75 0.87
C PRO A 84 -27.60 60.50 1.04
N GLY A 85 -27.50 59.50 0.18
CA GLY A 85 -28.32 58.31 0.23
C GLY A 85 -28.14 57.49 1.47
N VAL A 86 -29.19 56.77 1.86
CA VAL A 86 -29.21 55.88 3.01
C VAL A 86 -29.20 54.41 2.50
N ILE A 87 -28.21 53.64 2.97
CA ILE A 87 -28.10 52.18 2.73
C ILE A 87 -28.71 51.47 3.94
N THR A 88 -29.76 50.66 3.71
CA THR A 88 -30.45 49.94 4.78
C THR A 88 -30.41 48.44 4.50
N PRO A 89 -29.44 47.71 5.10
CA PRO A 89 -29.42 46.26 5.02
C PRO A 89 -30.44 45.64 5.97
N SER A 90 -31.03 44.52 5.54
CA SER A 90 -31.81 43.60 6.38
C SER A 90 -31.29 42.18 6.13
N ALA A 91 -31.81 41.17 6.83
CA ALA A 91 -31.25 39.83 6.73
C ALA A 91 -31.11 39.29 5.27
N THR A 92 -32.01 39.65 4.38
CA THR A 92 -32.09 39.14 3.00
C THR A 92 -32.20 40.24 1.95
N ASN A 93 -32.06 41.51 2.32
CA ASN A 93 -32.28 42.59 1.41
C ASN A 93 -31.34 43.76 1.67
N ILE A 94 -30.92 44.43 0.60
CA ILE A 94 -30.11 45.65 0.62
C ILE A 94 -30.90 46.73 -0.13
N ASN A 95 -31.22 47.82 0.55
CA ASN A 95 -31.96 48.93 -0.05
C ASN A 95 -31.11 50.22 0.01
N LEU A 96 -30.97 50.90 -1.14
CA LEU A 96 -30.37 52.23 -1.24
C LEU A 96 -31.46 53.21 -1.69
N VAL A 97 -31.63 54.33 -0.98
CA VAL A 97 -32.56 55.40 -1.33
C VAL A 97 -31.92 56.79 -1.19
N GLY A 98 -32.28 57.69 -2.06
CA GLY A 98 -31.95 59.12 -1.95
C GLY A 98 -30.52 59.51 -2.24
N ALA A 99 -29.74 58.65 -2.88
CA ALA A 99 -28.36 59.00 -3.26
C ALA A 99 -28.29 60.09 -4.32
N THR A 100 -27.20 60.88 -4.31
CA THR A 100 -26.86 61.83 -5.39
C THR A 100 -25.55 61.41 -6.04
N VAL A 101 -25.63 61.07 -7.33
CA VAL A 101 -24.46 60.72 -8.12
C VAL A 101 -24.07 61.90 -8.99
N LEU A 102 -22.95 62.53 -8.70
CA LEU A 102 -22.50 63.72 -9.43
C LEU A 102 -22.27 63.44 -10.89
N ALA A 103 -22.35 64.50 -11.72
CA ALA A 103 -22.10 64.40 -13.16
C ALA A 103 -20.78 63.69 -13.47
N ASN A 104 -20.81 62.74 -14.43
CA ASN A 104 -19.68 61.96 -14.87
C ASN A 104 -18.88 61.28 -13.70
N SER A 105 -19.60 60.86 -12.67
CA SER A 105 -19.02 60.23 -11.46
C SER A 105 -19.74 58.92 -11.12
N SER A 106 -19.21 58.23 -10.12
CA SER A 106 -19.85 57.02 -9.56
C SER A 106 -19.76 57.05 -8.01
N CYS A 107 -20.67 56.36 -7.38
CA CYS A 107 -20.58 55.98 -5.98
C CYS A 107 -20.49 54.46 -5.81
N THR A 108 -19.77 54.00 -4.81
CA THR A 108 -19.52 52.57 -4.54
C THR A 108 -19.63 52.31 -3.05
N PHE A 109 -20.30 51.18 -2.76
CA PHE A 109 -20.32 50.63 -1.41
C PHE A 109 -20.23 49.10 -1.46
N SER A 110 -19.82 48.50 -0.36
CA SER A 110 -19.64 47.07 -0.21
C SER A 110 -20.23 46.58 1.11
N ILE A 111 -20.72 45.37 1.14
CA ILE A 111 -21.32 44.72 2.30
C ILE A 111 -20.97 43.25 2.31
N ASP A 112 -20.73 42.65 3.49
CA ASP A 112 -20.46 41.24 3.61
C ASP A 112 -21.76 40.42 3.65
N VAL A 113 -21.76 39.33 2.89
CA VAL A 113 -22.83 38.34 2.84
C VAL A 113 -22.33 36.98 3.27
N LEU A 114 -23.13 36.26 4.05
CA LEU A 114 -22.88 34.92 4.57
C LEU A 114 -23.52 33.90 3.64
N ALA A 115 -22.75 32.91 3.20
CA ALA A 115 -23.21 31.78 2.41
C ALA A 115 -23.87 30.70 3.30
N ILE A 116 -25.14 30.37 3.07
CA ILE A 116 -25.91 29.42 3.91
C ILE A 116 -26.45 28.20 3.14
N ALA A 117 -26.29 28.14 1.83
CA ALA A 117 -26.66 26.97 1.01
C ALA A 117 -25.67 26.81 -0.13
N THR A 118 -25.32 25.56 -0.45
CA THR A 118 -24.39 25.20 -1.52
C THR A 118 -24.93 25.46 -2.92
N GLY A 119 -24.03 25.55 -3.91
CA GLY A 119 -24.35 25.76 -5.30
C GLY A 119 -24.31 27.23 -5.72
N ASP A 120 -24.68 27.51 -6.96
CA ASP A 120 -24.63 28.84 -7.54
C ASP A 120 -25.70 29.76 -6.95
N GLN A 121 -25.25 30.86 -6.36
CA GLN A 121 -26.09 31.92 -5.82
C GLN A 121 -26.09 33.10 -6.82
N VAL A 122 -27.09 33.14 -7.67
CA VAL A 122 -27.27 34.21 -8.64
C VAL A 122 -28.08 35.34 -7.98
N ASN A 123 -27.43 36.49 -7.82
CA ASN A 123 -28.07 37.67 -7.20
C ASN A 123 -28.22 38.78 -8.22
N THR A 124 -29.46 39.30 -8.38
CA THR A 124 -29.84 40.36 -9.35
C THR A 124 -30.58 41.47 -8.64
N THR A 125 -30.14 42.74 -8.84
CA THR A 125 -30.80 43.91 -8.30
C THR A 125 -32.08 44.21 -9.04
N ASP A 126 -33.02 44.95 -8.41
CA ASP A 126 -33.99 45.71 -9.15
C ASP A 126 -33.30 46.78 -10.03
N ALA A 127 -34.06 47.38 -10.97
CA ALA A 127 -33.56 48.46 -11.79
C ALA A 127 -33.17 49.67 -10.94
N VAL A 128 -31.96 50.24 -11.15
CA VAL A 128 -31.56 51.49 -10.51
C VAL A 128 -32.38 52.66 -11.07
N THR A 129 -32.82 53.57 -10.21
CA THR A 129 -33.63 54.73 -10.62
C THR A 129 -33.00 56.04 -10.17
N SER A 130 -33.36 57.16 -10.81
CA SER A 130 -33.08 58.54 -10.36
C SER A 130 -34.17 59.51 -10.81
N ASN A 131 -34.22 60.71 -10.20
CA ASN A 131 -35.22 61.71 -10.54
C ASN A 131 -35.04 62.27 -11.96
N GLU A 132 -33.80 62.59 -12.35
CA GLU A 132 -33.51 63.24 -13.63
C GLU A 132 -33.33 62.24 -14.77
N GLY A 133 -32.73 61.06 -14.50
CA GLY A 133 -32.40 60.03 -15.51
C GLY A 133 -33.47 58.96 -15.66
N GLY A 134 -34.44 58.89 -14.74
CA GLY A 134 -35.47 57.85 -14.74
C GLY A 134 -34.93 56.48 -14.39
N THR A 135 -35.44 55.42 -15.03
CA THR A 135 -35.11 54.01 -14.73
C THR A 135 -33.96 53.52 -15.60
N GLY A 136 -32.93 53.02 -14.96
CA GLY A 136 -31.77 52.37 -15.58
C GLY A 136 -31.90 50.85 -15.68
N GLY A 137 -30.78 50.16 -15.72
CA GLY A 137 -30.69 48.72 -15.79
C GLY A 137 -30.62 48.02 -14.42
N THR A 138 -30.53 46.70 -14.46
CA THR A 138 -30.26 45.81 -13.31
C THR A 138 -28.80 45.36 -13.34
N ALA A 139 -28.28 44.88 -12.22
CA ALA A 139 -26.95 44.25 -12.16
C ALA A 139 -27.08 42.83 -11.57
N THR A 140 -26.35 41.89 -12.18
CA THR A 140 -26.32 40.49 -11.74
C THR A 140 -24.88 40.07 -11.42
N ALA A 141 -24.71 39.35 -10.29
CA ALA A 141 -23.47 38.70 -9.92
C ALA A 141 -23.74 37.29 -9.37
N THR A 142 -22.82 36.36 -9.60
CA THR A 142 -22.92 34.98 -9.14
C THR A 142 -21.74 34.65 -8.25
N VAL A 143 -21.97 33.95 -7.13
CA VAL A 143 -20.97 33.30 -6.31
C VAL A 143 -21.35 31.84 -6.15
N THR A 144 -20.39 30.91 -6.31
CA THR A 144 -20.61 29.49 -6.09
C THR A 144 -20.23 29.12 -4.66
N VAL A 145 -21.20 28.60 -3.90
CA VAL A 145 -20.99 28.14 -2.52
C VAL A 145 -20.59 26.67 -2.54
N VAL A 146 -19.44 26.35 -1.98
CA VAL A 146 -18.83 25.03 -1.98
C VAL A 146 -18.52 24.54 -0.55
N THR A 147 -18.32 23.23 -0.39
CA THR A 147 -17.86 22.61 0.86
C THR A 147 -16.52 21.92 0.64
N PRO A 148 -15.76 21.61 1.69
CA PRO A 148 -14.72 20.59 1.62
C PRO A 148 -15.28 19.27 1.14
N ASP A 149 -14.45 18.39 0.62
CA ASP A 149 -14.79 17.04 0.17
C ASP A 149 -13.69 16.08 0.66
N LEU A 150 -13.92 15.46 1.82
CA LEU A 150 -12.97 14.52 2.39
C LEU A 150 -13.00 13.22 1.58
N THR A 151 -11.85 12.66 1.35
CA THR A 151 -11.67 11.34 0.75
C THR A 151 -10.70 10.54 1.59
N ILE A 152 -10.84 9.23 1.55
CA ILE A 152 -9.95 8.33 2.27
C ILE A 152 -9.44 7.24 1.35
N THR A 153 -8.17 6.85 1.53
CA THR A 153 -7.57 5.68 0.88
C THR A 153 -7.01 4.75 1.93
N LYS A 154 -7.03 3.44 1.64
CA LYS A 154 -6.47 2.40 2.50
C LYS A 154 -5.76 1.36 1.65
N THR A 155 -4.52 1.05 2.00
CA THR A 155 -3.67 0.12 1.25
C THR A 155 -2.77 -0.68 2.18
N HIS A 156 -2.26 -1.83 1.71
CA HIS A 156 -1.18 -2.59 2.33
C HIS A 156 -0.15 -3.01 1.28
N THR A 157 0.99 -3.55 1.72
CA THR A 157 2.05 -4.02 0.80
C THR A 157 2.25 -5.53 0.96
N GLY A 158 2.13 -6.27 -0.15
CA GLY A 158 2.30 -7.72 -0.21
C GLY A 158 1.20 -8.47 0.54
N ASN A 159 1.15 -9.81 0.40
CA ASN A 159 0.21 -10.62 1.17
C ASN A 159 0.62 -10.67 2.65
N PHE A 160 -0.35 -10.75 3.55
CA PHE A 160 -0.07 -11.10 4.93
C PHE A 160 0.11 -12.60 5.07
N VAL A 161 0.66 -13.03 6.20
CA VAL A 161 0.92 -14.45 6.49
C VAL A 161 0.28 -14.80 7.83
N ARG A 162 -0.22 -16.00 8.03
CA ARG A 162 -0.78 -16.43 9.32
C ARG A 162 0.02 -17.59 9.93
N PRO A 163 0.46 -17.46 11.22
CA PRO A 163 0.36 -16.25 12.04
C PRO A 163 1.42 -15.21 11.66
N GLN A 164 1.11 -13.93 11.84
CA GLN A 164 2.05 -12.81 11.63
C GLN A 164 1.87 -11.77 12.71
N THR A 165 2.95 -11.11 13.10
CA THR A 165 2.94 -9.92 13.95
C THR A 165 3.45 -8.72 13.16
N GLY A 166 2.90 -7.54 13.42
CA GLY A 166 3.41 -6.29 12.84
C GLY A 166 3.09 -6.10 11.35
N ALA A 167 2.03 -6.70 10.81
CA ALA A 167 1.52 -6.37 9.48
C ALA A 167 0.91 -4.97 9.48
N THR A 168 1.03 -4.22 8.40
CA THR A 168 0.63 -2.80 8.38
C THR A 168 -0.32 -2.46 7.25
N TYR A 169 -1.26 -1.56 7.55
CA TYR A 169 -2.03 -0.80 6.58
C TYR A 169 -1.61 0.67 6.62
N THR A 170 -1.67 1.31 5.47
CA THR A 170 -1.48 2.75 5.30
C THR A 170 -2.82 3.39 4.95
N ILE A 171 -3.21 4.43 5.69
CA ILE A 171 -4.47 5.13 5.53
C ILE A 171 -4.15 6.60 5.27
N THR A 172 -4.70 7.19 4.20
CA THR A 172 -4.48 8.60 3.86
C THR A 172 -5.83 9.30 3.74
N VAL A 173 -5.96 10.45 4.39
CA VAL A 173 -7.12 11.35 4.33
C VAL A 173 -6.75 12.56 3.50
N SER A 174 -7.60 12.93 2.53
CA SER A 174 -7.39 14.05 1.60
C SER A 174 -8.65 14.93 1.55
N ASN A 175 -8.48 16.18 1.16
CA ASN A 175 -9.55 17.10 0.83
C ASN A 175 -9.57 17.32 -0.69
N ALA A 176 -10.50 16.70 -1.40
CA ALA A 176 -10.70 16.85 -2.83
C ALA A 176 -11.55 18.08 -3.19
N GLY A 177 -12.11 18.76 -2.18
CA GLY A 177 -12.95 19.94 -2.34
C GLY A 177 -12.16 21.20 -2.72
N ALA A 178 -12.89 22.25 -3.04
CA ALA A 178 -12.34 23.53 -3.49
C ALA A 178 -12.06 24.52 -2.34
N VAL A 179 -12.40 24.18 -1.10
CA VAL A 179 -12.18 25.01 0.10
C VAL A 179 -11.59 24.17 1.23
N ASP A 180 -10.94 24.86 2.15
CA ASP A 180 -10.30 24.27 3.30
C ASP A 180 -11.32 23.70 4.30
N THR A 181 -10.92 22.70 5.07
CA THR A 181 -11.75 22.19 6.18
C THR A 181 -11.77 23.16 7.35
N THR A 182 -12.89 23.22 8.09
CA THR A 182 -13.06 24.17 9.21
C THR A 182 -13.38 23.51 10.55
N SER A 183 -13.44 22.17 10.62
CA SER A 183 -13.75 21.45 11.85
C SER A 183 -12.91 20.18 12.01
N LEU A 184 -13.04 19.55 13.19
CA LEU A 184 -12.36 18.29 13.51
C LEU A 184 -12.65 17.22 12.46
N ILE A 185 -11.60 16.53 12.04
CA ILE A 185 -11.66 15.36 11.14
C ILE A 185 -11.42 14.12 11.98
N THR A 186 -12.22 13.08 11.75
CA THR A 186 -12.16 11.82 12.45
C THR A 186 -12.06 10.66 11.45
N MET A 187 -11.04 9.81 11.63
CA MET A 187 -10.88 8.54 10.91
C MET A 187 -11.23 7.39 11.84
N ASN A 188 -12.06 6.46 11.41
CA ASN A 188 -12.38 5.22 12.11
C ASN A 188 -11.99 4.02 11.26
N ASP A 189 -11.52 2.96 11.91
CA ASP A 189 -11.19 1.68 11.26
C ASP A 189 -12.00 0.54 11.87
N THR A 190 -12.44 -0.39 11.02
CA THR A 190 -13.20 -1.57 11.45
C THR A 190 -12.49 -2.82 10.98
N LEU A 191 -11.71 -3.43 11.90
CA LEU A 191 -10.96 -4.63 11.60
C LEU A 191 -11.88 -5.85 11.37
N PRO A 192 -11.60 -6.67 10.35
CA PRO A 192 -12.23 -7.95 10.16
C PRO A 192 -11.76 -8.97 11.22
N ALA A 193 -12.54 -10.04 11.40
CA ALA A 193 -12.15 -11.16 12.24
C ALA A 193 -10.82 -11.77 11.79
N GLY A 194 -9.96 -12.13 12.74
CA GLY A 194 -8.63 -12.67 12.49
C GLY A 194 -7.52 -11.63 12.45
N LEU A 195 -7.84 -10.33 12.50
CA LEU A 195 -6.88 -9.25 12.71
C LEU A 195 -7.08 -8.60 14.07
N THR A 196 -5.99 -8.21 14.72
CA THR A 196 -6.01 -7.49 16.02
C THR A 196 -5.06 -6.30 15.92
N ALA A 197 -5.56 -5.08 16.17
CA ALA A 197 -4.74 -3.88 16.20
C ALA A 197 -3.74 -3.92 17.35
N THR A 198 -2.50 -3.56 17.09
CA THR A 198 -1.43 -3.44 18.09
C THR A 198 -0.88 -2.03 18.19
N ASP A 199 -0.98 -1.25 17.09
CA ASP A 199 -0.65 0.17 17.07
C ASP A 199 -1.50 0.89 16.03
N LEU A 200 -1.79 2.17 16.28
CA LEU A 200 -2.44 3.08 15.35
C LEU A 200 -1.82 4.45 15.57
N SER A 201 -1.08 4.96 14.59
CA SER A 201 -0.33 6.20 14.73
C SER A 201 -0.16 6.95 13.41
N GLY A 202 -0.03 8.26 13.48
CA GLY A 202 0.27 9.14 12.36
C GLY A 202 0.74 10.51 12.86
N PRO A 203 1.58 11.24 12.08
CA PRO A 203 2.04 12.58 12.48
C PRO A 203 0.88 13.53 12.71
N ASN A 204 0.86 14.18 13.88
CA ASN A 204 -0.17 15.13 14.33
C ASN A 204 -1.60 14.54 14.46
N TRP A 205 -1.77 13.23 14.38
CA TRP A 205 -3.01 12.55 14.67
C TRP A 205 -3.09 12.14 16.15
N ASN A 206 -4.23 12.34 16.77
CA ASN A 206 -4.54 11.80 18.09
C ASN A 206 -5.28 10.48 17.92
N CYS A 207 -4.61 9.36 18.16
CA CYS A 207 -5.12 8.03 17.88
C CYS A 207 -5.39 7.21 19.13
N THR A 208 -6.40 6.33 19.07
CA THR A 208 -6.76 5.36 20.10
C THR A 208 -6.97 3.98 19.47
N LEU A 209 -6.72 2.91 20.25
CA LEU A 209 -6.98 1.53 19.83
C LEU A 209 -8.38 1.03 20.20
N SER A 210 -9.06 1.72 21.13
CA SER A 210 -10.41 1.38 21.55
C SER A 210 -11.17 2.64 21.95
N PRO A 211 -12.05 3.15 21.06
CA PRO A 211 -12.30 2.72 19.69
C PRO A 211 -11.05 2.86 18.80
N LEU A 212 -11.01 2.10 17.68
CA LEU A 212 -9.93 2.19 16.69
C LEU A 212 -10.15 3.43 15.82
N GLN A 213 -9.58 4.55 16.24
CA GLN A 213 -9.90 5.88 15.73
C GLN A 213 -8.70 6.82 15.81
N CYS A 214 -8.58 7.72 14.84
CA CYS A 214 -7.70 8.87 14.90
C CYS A 214 -8.48 10.16 14.67
N SER A 215 -8.12 11.24 15.36
CA SER A 215 -8.70 12.57 15.17
C SER A 215 -7.63 13.64 14.96
N ARG A 216 -7.96 14.68 14.16
CA ARG A 216 -7.07 15.80 13.88
C ARG A 216 -7.87 17.09 13.68
N GLY A 217 -7.45 18.17 14.33
CA GLY A 217 -8.13 19.47 14.29
C GLY A 217 -7.46 20.52 13.41
N ASP A 218 -6.33 20.19 12.78
CA ASP A 218 -5.68 21.11 11.84
C ASP A 218 -6.51 21.27 10.57
N VAL A 219 -6.36 22.44 9.93
CA VAL A 219 -6.97 22.71 8.62
C VAL A 219 -6.35 21.80 7.57
N LEU A 220 -7.19 21.06 6.83
CA LEU A 220 -6.78 20.35 5.63
C LEU A 220 -7.08 21.24 4.42
N VAL A 221 -6.01 21.76 3.83
CA VAL A 221 -6.09 22.69 2.71
C VAL A 221 -6.73 22.00 1.50
N ALA A 222 -7.53 22.74 0.74
CA ALA A 222 -8.14 22.28 -0.51
C ALA A 222 -7.11 21.64 -1.45
N GLY A 223 -7.43 20.47 -2.00
CA GLY A 223 -6.58 19.71 -2.92
C GLY A 223 -5.36 19.05 -2.28
N THR A 224 -5.24 18.99 -0.95
CA THR A 224 -4.09 18.37 -0.25
C THR A 224 -4.50 17.16 0.58
N SER A 225 -3.49 16.46 1.12
CA SER A 225 -3.65 15.31 2.00
C SER A 225 -2.88 15.52 3.30
N PHE A 226 -3.37 14.94 4.38
CA PHE A 226 -2.58 14.79 5.60
C PHE A 226 -1.51 13.70 5.44
N GLU A 227 -0.48 13.75 6.30
CA GLU A 227 0.48 12.66 6.46
C GLU A 227 -0.26 11.35 6.80
N PRO A 228 0.19 10.22 6.22
CA PRO A 228 -0.49 8.95 6.39
C PRO A 228 -0.57 8.46 7.84
N ILE A 229 -1.65 7.75 8.15
CA ILE A 229 -1.82 6.97 9.37
C ILE A 229 -1.35 5.54 9.08
N THR A 230 -0.56 4.97 9.99
CA THR A 230 -0.17 3.56 9.98
C THR A 230 -0.98 2.80 11.01
N LEU A 231 -1.69 1.77 10.58
CA LEU A 231 -2.34 0.79 11.44
C LEU A 231 -1.53 -0.50 11.43
N THR A 232 -1.01 -0.90 12.58
CA THR A 232 -0.26 -2.14 12.78
C THR A 232 -1.17 -3.22 13.38
N VAL A 233 -1.17 -4.40 12.78
CA VAL A 233 -2.04 -5.51 13.20
C VAL A 233 -1.25 -6.80 13.37
N ASN A 234 -1.75 -7.68 14.23
CA ASN A 234 -1.38 -9.09 14.27
C ASN A 234 -2.44 -9.92 13.54
N VAL A 235 -1.97 -10.89 12.76
CA VAL A 235 -2.78 -11.86 12.03
C VAL A 235 -2.89 -13.14 12.84
N ALA A 236 -4.10 -13.56 13.14
CA ALA A 236 -4.34 -14.79 13.91
C ALA A 236 -3.98 -16.05 13.10
N PRO A 237 -3.59 -17.17 13.75
CA PRO A 237 -3.30 -18.43 13.05
C PRO A 237 -4.48 -18.97 12.23
N ASN A 238 -5.70 -18.66 12.64
CA ASN A 238 -6.96 -19.09 12.02
C ASN A 238 -7.63 -17.98 11.19
N ALA A 239 -6.93 -16.91 10.85
CA ALA A 239 -7.46 -15.87 9.96
C ALA A 239 -7.90 -16.47 8.62
N ALA A 240 -8.96 -15.95 8.02
CA ALA A 240 -9.41 -16.37 6.69
C ALA A 240 -8.32 -16.09 5.64
N SER A 241 -8.30 -16.82 4.52
CA SER A 241 -7.33 -16.63 3.44
C SER A 241 -7.46 -15.29 2.71
N SER A 242 -8.58 -14.60 2.89
CA SER A 242 -8.81 -13.23 2.44
C SER A 242 -9.69 -12.52 3.45
N VAL A 243 -9.35 -11.29 3.77
CA VAL A 243 -10.13 -10.41 4.65
C VAL A 243 -10.29 -9.04 4.00
N THR A 244 -11.35 -8.32 4.36
CA THR A 244 -11.54 -6.93 3.93
C THR A 244 -11.51 -6.04 5.15
N ASN A 245 -10.57 -5.09 5.19
CA ASN A 245 -10.47 -4.08 6.22
C ASN A 245 -10.98 -2.74 5.69
N THR A 246 -11.87 -2.06 6.44
CA THR A 246 -12.54 -0.83 6.00
C THR A 246 -12.24 0.30 6.95
N ALA A 247 -11.82 1.44 6.40
CA ALA A 247 -11.69 2.70 7.11
C ALA A 247 -12.69 3.72 6.58
N THR A 248 -13.14 4.61 7.47
CA THR A 248 -14.04 5.72 7.14
C THR A 248 -13.48 7.03 7.67
N VAL A 249 -13.82 8.13 7.02
CA VAL A 249 -13.51 9.50 7.47
C VAL A 249 -14.81 10.28 7.64
N SER A 250 -14.79 11.30 8.50
CA SER A 250 -15.92 12.22 8.69
C SER A 250 -15.46 13.52 9.32
N GLY A 251 -16.28 14.58 9.22
CA GLY A 251 -15.98 15.89 9.79
C GLY A 251 -15.59 16.93 8.75
N GLY A 252 -14.69 17.87 9.07
CA GLY A 252 -14.18 18.87 8.13
C GLY A 252 -15.24 19.86 7.60
N THR A 253 -16.51 19.75 7.99
CA THR A 253 -17.69 20.49 7.44
C THR A 253 -18.08 20.10 6.01
N GLU A 254 -17.70 18.89 5.56
CA GLU A 254 -18.11 18.38 4.27
C GLU A 254 -19.60 18.00 4.22
N THR A 255 -20.11 17.83 3.01
CA THR A 255 -21.49 17.37 2.76
C THR A 255 -21.55 16.17 1.81
N ASN A 256 -20.47 15.86 1.08
CA ASN A 256 -20.37 14.70 0.21
C ASN A 256 -19.76 13.51 0.99
N THR A 257 -20.61 12.59 1.44
CA THR A 257 -20.17 11.42 2.21
C THR A 257 -20.06 10.13 1.37
N ALA A 258 -20.18 10.22 0.05
CA ALA A 258 -20.18 9.06 -0.82
C ALA A 258 -18.79 8.42 -1.00
N ASN A 259 -17.71 9.18 -0.76
CA ASN A 259 -16.31 8.82 -0.89
C ASN A 259 -15.56 8.74 0.45
N ASP A 260 -16.29 8.74 1.57
CA ASP A 260 -15.77 8.71 2.94
C ASP A 260 -15.35 7.33 3.41
N SER A 261 -15.38 6.32 2.58
CA SER A 261 -15.06 4.94 2.93
C SER A 261 -14.06 4.33 1.96
N ALA A 262 -13.04 3.67 2.50
CA ALA A 262 -12.08 2.89 1.74
C ALA A 262 -11.94 1.49 2.33
N SER A 263 -12.01 0.49 1.47
CA SER A 263 -11.82 -0.93 1.82
C SER A 263 -10.58 -1.48 1.14
N ASP A 264 -9.79 -2.23 1.88
CA ASP A 264 -8.63 -2.96 1.40
C ASP A 264 -8.86 -4.46 1.53
N VAL A 265 -8.77 -5.18 0.40
CA VAL A 265 -8.88 -6.64 0.35
C VAL A 265 -7.49 -7.24 0.48
N THR A 266 -7.20 -7.81 1.63
CA THR A 266 -5.90 -8.40 1.98
C THR A 266 -5.92 -9.91 1.80
N GLN A 267 -5.04 -10.45 0.97
CA GLN A 267 -4.79 -11.88 0.90
C GLN A 267 -3.91 -12.32 2.08
N ILE A 268 -4.26 -13.44 2.71
CA ILE A 268 -3.53 -14.00 3.86
C ILE A 268 -3.05 -15.41 3.51
N ASP A 269 -1.76 -15.51 3.27
CA ASP A 269 -1.11 -16.78 2.96
C ASP A 269 -0.96 -17.63 4.22
N ALA A 270 -1.03 -18.95 4.05
CA ALA A 270 -0.75 -19.88 5.12
C ALA A 270 0.76 -19.98 5.36
N ALA A 271 1.21 -19.87 6.60
CA ALA A 271 2.60 -20.07 6.96
C ALA A 271 2.89 -21.55 7.24
N LEU A 272 4.01 -22.02 6.67
CA LEU A 272 4.72 -23.23 7.11
C LEU A 272 6.13 -22.80 7.54
N LEU A 273 6.42 -22.93 8.83
CA LEU A 273 7.71 -22.58 9.41
C LEU A 273 8.36 -23.86 9.95
N MET A 274 9.67 -24.02 9.73
CA MET A 274 10.43 -25.13 10.26
C MET A 274 11.81 -24.65 10.74
N SER A 275 12.21 -25.09 11.92
CA SER A 275 13.54 -24.84 12.46
C SER A 275 14.06 -26.09 13.16
N ALA A 276 15.34 -26.38 12.99
CA ALA A 276 16.01 -27.47 13.73
C ALA A 276 16.49 -26.96 15.09
N GLN A 277 16.29 -27.77 16.14
CA GLN A 277 16.77 -27.45 17.49
C GLN A 277 18.31 -27.50 17.55
N THR A 278 18.92 -28.39 16.75
CA THR A 278 20.40 -28.53 16.62
C THR A 278 20.73 -28.55 15.15
N ALA A 279 21.54 -27.60 14.68
CA ALA A 279 21.96 -27.48 13.28
C ALA A 279 23.23 -28.28 12.93
N THR A 280 23.98 -28.77 13.91
CA THR A 280 25.20 -29.55 13.71
C THR A 280 25.06 -30.92 14.37
N LEU A 281 25.19 -31.97 13.58
CA LEU A 281 25.06 -33.35 14.00
C LEU A 281 26.38 -34.11 13.75
N THR A 282 26.74 -35.01 14.66
CA THR A 282 27.91 -35.89 14.52
C THR A 282 27.49 -37.34 14.72
N VAL A 283 27.99 -38.23 13.88
CA VAL A 283 27.67 -39.66 13.92
C VAL A 283 28.86 -40.50 13.49
N ALA A 284 29.05 -41.66 14.11
CA ALA A 284 29.99 -42.67 13.61
C ALA A 284 29.44 -43.41 12.40
N ALA A 285 30.27 -43.88 11.49
CA ALA A 285 29.82 -44.73 10.39
C ALA A 285 29.16 -46.00 10.93
N GLY A 286 27.94 -46.33 10.48
CA GLY A 286 27.10 -47.41 11.01
C GLY A 286 26.22 -47.04 12.21
N GLY A 287 26.31 -45.79 12.66
CA GLY A 287 25.47 -45.24 13.75
C GLY A 287 24.30 -44.41 13.23
N SER A 288 23.56 -43.86 14.19
CA SER A 288 22.47 -42.89 13.93
C SER A 288 22.58 -41.67 14.85
N THR A 289 22.14 -40.54 14.35
CA THR A 289 22.03 -39.27 15.07
C THR A 289 20.78 -38.55 14.65
N GLY A 290 20.35 -37.51 15.38
CA GLY A 290 19.17 -36.79 15.03
C GLY A 290 18.98 -35.47 15.76
N THR A 291 17.95 -34.74 15.39
CA THR A 291 17.51 -33.49 16.01
C THR A 291 16.00 -33.38 15.98
N THR A 292 15.44 -32.55 16.83
CA THR A 292 14.02 -32.18 16.76
C THR A 292 13.85 -31.00 15.82
N LEU A 293 12.95 -31.12 14.86
CA LEU A 293 12.47 -30.04 14.01
C LEU A 293 11.22 -29.47 14.66
N ASN A 294 11.19 -28.19 14.95
CA ASN A 294 10.01 -27.47 15.37
C ASN A 294 9.27 -27.01 14.12
N VAL A 295 8.16 -27.66 13.81
CA VAL A 295 7.30 -27.36 12.66
C VAL A 295 6.11 -26.58 13.15
N ASN A 296 5.92 -25.34 12.70
CA ASN A 296 4.74 -24.55 12.98
C ASN A 296 3.93 -24.36 11.69
N TYR A 297 2.65 -24.72 11.75
CA TYR A 297 1.80 -24.87 10.59
C TYR A 297 0.36 -24.52 10.93
N ASP A 298 -0.38 -23.86 10.01
CA ASP A 298 -1.71 -23.33 10.28
C ASP A 298 -2.86 -24.33 10.10
N GLY A 299 -2.59 -25.54 9.66
CA GLY A 299 -3.60 -26.57 9.44
C GLY A 299 -4.34 -26.51 8.09
N SER A 300 -4.26 -25.40 7.35
CA SER A 300 -5.05 -25.19 6.13
C SER A 300 -4.42 -25.78 4.87
N LEU A 301 -3.16 -26.16 4.91
CA LEU A 301 -2.35 -26.58 3.75
C LEU A 301 -2.41 -28.10 3.48
N GLY A 302 -3.26 -28.84 4.18
CA GLY A 302 -3.28 -30.30 4.14
C GLY A 302 -2.09 -30.91 4.89
N ALA A 303 -1.75 -32.18 4.65
CA ALA A 303 -0.63 -32.85 5.32
C ALA A 303 0.72 -32.23 4.91
N VAL A 304 1.59 -31.98 5.88
CA VAL A 304 2.98 -31.56 5.64
C VAL A 304 3.89 -32.78 5.70
N THR A 305 4.65 -33.02 4.65
CA THR A 305 5.62 -34.13 4.52
C THR A 305 7.03 -33.60 4.50
N PHE A 306 8.01 -34.46 4.77
CA PHE A 306 9.41 -34.08 4.94
C PHE A 306 10.33 -34.86 4.02
N ALA A 307 11.39 -34.20 3.54
CA ALA A 307 12.44 -34.80 2.73
C ALA A 307 13.81 -34.26 3.12
N CYS A 308 14.87 -35.06 2.95
CA CYS A 308 16.25 -34.63 3.08
C CYS A 308 16.94 -34.60 1.72
N SER A 309 17.80 -33.61 1.51
CA SER A 309 18.73 -33.52 0.38
C SER A 309 20.17 -33.30 0.90
N GLY A 310 21.16 -33.59 0.08
CA GLY A 310 22.57 -33.44 0.47
C GLY A 310 23.11 -34.53 1.39
N LEU A 311 22.40 -35.62 1.61
CA LEU A 311 22.85 -36.75 2.40
C LEU A 311 24.12 -37.42 1.77
N PRO A 312 25.12 -37.82 2.58
CA PRO A 312 26.22 -38.63 2.09
C PRO A 312 25.75 -39.98 1.56
N THR A 313 26.49 -40.58 0.65
CA THR A 313 26.16 -41.91 0.08
C THR A 313 26.01 -42.96 1.19
N ALA A 314 25.08 -43.91 1.01
CA ALA A 314 24.78 -44.95 1.98
C ALA A 314 24.31 -44.41 3.35
N SER A 315 23.60 -43.29 3.36
CA SER A 315 22.88 -42.79 4.54
C SER A 315 21.40 -42.55 4.19
N THR A 316 20.53 -42.55 5.21
CA THR A 316 19.11 -42.34 5.09
C THR A 316 18.63 -41.39 6.15
N CYS A 317 17.50 -40.68 5.90
CA CYS A 317 16.80 -39.93 6.94
C CYS A 317 15.36 -40.46 7.12
N ALA A 318 14.89 -40.38 8.36
CA ALA A 318 13.57 -40.75 8.76
C ALA A 318 12.97 -39.67 9.67
N PHE A 319 11.65 -39.51 9.58
CA PHE A 319 10.91 -38.49 10.35
C PHE A 319 9.84 -39.16 11.20
N ASN A 320 9.70 -38.71 12.45
CA ASN A 320 8.64 -39.17 13.36
C ASN A 320 8.01 -37.98 14.10
N PRO A 321 6.71 -37.64 13.81
CA PRO A 321 5.83 -38.28 12.82
C PRO A 321 6.32 -38.05 11.39
N ALA A 322 5.96 -38.95 10.45
CA ALA A 322 6.33 -38.86 9.04
C ALA A 322 5.58 -37.73 8.30
N SER A 323 4.47 -37.26 8.86
CA SER A 323 3.72 -36.10 8.41
C SER A 323 3.04 -35.39 9.56
N VAL A 324 2.76 -34.08 9.38
CA VAL A 324 2.03 -33.23 10.33
C VAL A 324 0.72 -32.80 9.67
N THR A 325 -0.42 -33.01 10.36
CA THR A 325 -1.75 -32.63 9.89
C THR A 325 -2.48 -31.68 10.83
N ALA A 326 -2.01 -31.53 12.08
CA ALA A 326 -2.62 -30.66 13.08
C ALA A 326 -2.03 -29.27 13.04
N ALA A 327 -2.87 -28.25 13.18
CA ALA A 327 -2.42 -26.86 13.33
C ALA A 327 -1.62 -26.66 14.63
N GLY A 328 -0.69 -25.71 14.59
CA GLY A 328 0.16 -25.33 15.72
C GLY A 328 1.59 -25.85 15.60
N ALA A 329 2.33 -25.71 16.71
CA ALA A 329 3.71 -26.16 16.81
C ALA A 329 3.77 -27.67 17.09
N THR A 330 4.32 -28.44 16.15
CA THR A 330 4.48 -29.89 16.29
C THR A 330 5.96 -30.24 16.23
N PRO A 331 6.53 -30.91 17.26
CA PRO A 331 7.88 -31.43 17.20
C PRO A 331 7.94 -32.67 16.30
N VAL A 332 8.89 -32.69 15.36
CA VAL A 332 9.17 -33.82 14.46
C VAL A 332 10.61 -34.27 14.71
N THR A 333 10.79 -35.53 15.09
CA THR A 333 12.13 -36.09 15.28
C THR A 333 12.71 -36.47 13.92
N LEU A 334 13.82 -35.87 13.52
CA LEU A 334 14.67 -36.29 12.42
C LEU A 334 15.70 -37.28 12.93
N THR A 335 15.82 -38.46 12.31
CA THR A 335 16.88 -39.42 12.52
C THR A 335 17.65 -39.66 11.24
N ILE A 336 18.97 -39.49 11.25
CA ILE A 336 19.88 -39.78 10.13
C ILE A 336 20.67 -41.02 10.51
N SER A 337 20.59 -42.07 9.67
CA SER A 337 21.33 -43.32 9.83
C SER A 337 22.39 -43.49 8.77
N THR A 338 23.54 -43.95 9.13
CA THR A 338 24.69 -44.17 8.26
C THR A 338 25.01 -45.67 8.16
N ALA A 339 25.53 -46.13 7.04
CA ALA A 339 25.96 -47.50 6.90
C ALA A 339 27.41 -47.68 7.44
N ALA A 340 27.66 -48.81 8.12
CA ALA A 340 28.98 -49.17 8.55
C ALA A 340 29.95 -49.31 7.36
N ARG A 341 31.16 -48.86 7.50
CA ARG A 341 32.22 -49.13 6.53
C ARG A 341 32.59 -50.58 6.61
N SER A 342 32.49 -51.34 5.51
CA SER A 342 33.08 -52.68 5.45
C SER A 342 34.59 -52.52 5.62
N ALA A 343 35.19 -53.19 6.65
CA ALA A 343 36.61 -53.31 6.72
C ALA A 343 37.07 -54.01 5.43
N ALA A 344 37.91 -53.37 4.62
CA ALA A 344 38.55 -54.05 3.51
C ALA A 344 39.33 -55.20 4.14
N ILE A 345 38.98 -56.44 3.82
CA ILE A 345 39.82 -57.61 4.20
C ILE A 345 41.16 -57.32 3.54
N PRO A 346 42.30 -57.25 4.31
CA PRO A 346 43.63 -57.08 3.72
C PRO A 346 43.85 -58.28 2.81
N GLN A 347 43.87 -58.11 1.51
CA GLN A 347 44.37 -59.11 0.58
C GLN A 347 45.84 -59.18 0.86
N GLY A 348 46.28 -60.32 1.38
CA GLY A 348 47.71 -60.59 1.57
C GLY A 348 48.47 -60.38 0.26
N PRO A 349 49.79 -60.13 0.31
CA PRO A 349 50.58 -59.71 -0.82
C PRO A 349 50.67 -60.72 -2.00
N ASN A 350 50.05 -61.88 -1.91
CA ASN A 350 49.93 -62.84 -2.99
C ASN A 350 48.51 -63.38 -3.06
N GLY A 351 47.78 -62.93 -4.04
CA GLY A 351 46.35 -63.28 -4.31
C GLY A 351 46.17 -64.75 -4.80
N VAL A 352 46.70 -65.70 -4.11
CA VAL A 352 46.53 -67.14 -4.36
C VAL A 352 45.54 -67.65 -3.30
N PRO A 353 44.30 -68.06 -3.67
CA PRO A 353 43.37 -68.59 -2.70
C PRO A 353 43.99 -69.77 -1.93
N PRO A 354 43.79 -69.90 -0.63
CA PRO A 354 44.40 -70.95 0.22
C PRO A 354 44.10 -72.36 -0.30
N LEU A 355 43.03 -72.57 -1.06
CA LEU A 355 42.70 -73.83 -1.67
C LEU A 355 43.65 -74.24 -2.80
N THR A 356 44.16 -73.26 -3.59
CA THR A 356 45.11 -73.57 -4.69
C THR A 356 46.48 -73.88 -4.15
N VAL A 357 46.95 -73.29 -3.05
CA VAL A 357 48.20 -73.65 -2.35
C VAL A 357 48.12 -75.04 -1.70
N LEU A 358 46.92 -75.36 -1.12
CA LEU A 358 46.68 -76.64 -0.50
C LEU A 358 46.61 -77.76 -1.58
N LEU A 359 45.99 -77.52 -2.72
CA LEU A 359 45.96 -78.48 -3.85
C LEU A 359 47.37 -78.67 -4.50
N ALA A 360 48.21 -77.66 -4.58
CA ALA A 360 49.53 -77.72 -5.10
C ALA A 360 50.42 -78.52 -4.13
N LEU A 361 50.32 -78.37 -2.81
CA LEU A 361 51.00 -79.13 -1.77
C LEU A 361 50.58 -80.57 -1.75
N LEU A 362 49.31 -80.88 -1.89
CA LEU A 362 48.72 -82.25 -2.01
C LEU A 362 49.22 -82.95 -3.29
N GLY A 363 49.31 -82.24 -4.42
CA GLY A 363 49.87 -82.72 -5.67
C GLY A 363 51.33 -83.08 -5.57
N LEU A 364 52.15 -82.24 -4.93
CA LEU A 364 53.52 -82.46 -4.69
C LEU A 364 53.79 -83.68 -3.76
N THR A 365 52.99 -83.89 -2.73
CA THR A 365 53.09 -85.06 -1.84
C THR A 365 52.61 -86.32 -2.56
N ALA A 366 51.60 -86.31 -3.41
CA ALA A 366 51.20 -87.46 -4.21
C ALA A 366 52.24 -87.84 -5.26
N LEU A 367 52.91 -86.83 -5.86
CA LEU A 367 54.02 -87.08 -6.81
C LEU A 367 55.22 -87.65 -6.10
N ALA A 368 55.60 -87.20 -4.91
CA ALA A 368 56.66 -87.72 -4.09
C ALA A 368 56.42 -89.17 -3.68
N PHE A 369 55.20 -89.58 -3.36
CA PHE A 369 54.79 -90.93 -3.06
C PHE A 369 54.79 -91.85 -4.30
N ALA A 370 54.48 -91.33 -5.48
CA ALA A 370 54.56 -92.14 -6.74
C ALA A 370 56.01 -92.46 -7.17
N PHE A 371 56.94 -91.60 -6.90
CA PHE A 371 58.33 -91.79 -7.23
C PHE A 371 59.11 -92.63 -6.19
N ALA A 372 58.58 -92.83 -5.02
CA ALA A 372 59.18 -93.63 -3.97
C ALA A 372 59.22 -95.18 -4.26
N LYS A 373 58.44 -95.67 -5.24
CA LYS A 373 58.36 -97.08 -5.59
C LYS A 373 59.18 -97.59 -6.78
N ARG A 374 60.00 -96.71 -7.46
CA ARG A 374 60.87 -97.13 -8.55
C ARG A 374 62.31 -96.54 -8.47
N PRO A 375 63.40 -97.38 -8.22
CA PRO A 375 64.71 -96.84 -7.78
C PRO A 375 65.68 -96.48 -8.93
N ARG A 376 65.35 -96.27 -10.20
CA ARG A 376 66.39 -96.03 -11.26
C ARG A 376 66.09 -94.85 -12.23
N ILE A 377 65.13 -93.99 -12.02
CA ILE A 377 64.82 -92.82 -12.90
C ILE A 377 64.63 -91.53 -12.05
N ARG A 378 65.65 -91.27 -11.19
CA ARG A 378 65.45 -90.23 -10.13
C ARG A 378 66.02 -88.85 -10.43
N LEU A 379 66.82 -88.67 -11.50
CA LEU A 379 67.47 -87.34 -11.63
C LEU A 379 67.15 -86.48 -12.80
N ALA A 380 66.50 -87.00 -13.88
CA ALA A 380 66.21 -86.19 -15.07
C ALA A 380 64.82 -85.59 -15.09
N ALA A 381 63.89 -86.18 -14.36
CA ALA A 381 62.49 -85.71 -14.37
C ALA A 381 62.18 -84.60 -13.32
N ALA A 382 63.03 -84.49 -12.29
CA ALA A 382 62.81 -83.47 -11.24
C ALA A 382 63.27 -82.05 -11.64
N SER A 383 64.22 -81.94 -12.58
CA SER A 383 64.69 -80.61 -13.05
C SER A 383 63.85 -79.99 -14.10
N THR A 384 63.12 -80.73 -14.93
CA THR A 384 62.20 -80.23 -15.97
C THR A 384 60.86 -79.81 -15.37
N GLY A 385 60.37 -80.47 -14.33
CA GLY A 385 59.14 -80.08 -13.63
C GLY A 385 59.28 -78.76 -12.85
N LEU A 386 60.45 -78.55 -12.28
CA LEU A 386 60.75 -77.33 -11.52
C LEU A 386 60.91 -76.09 -12.44
N ILE A 387 61.49 -76.29 -13.66
CA ILE A 387 61.65 -75.21 -14.65
C ILE A 387 60.34 -74.83 -15.30
N LEU A 388 59.42 -75.79 -15.54
CA LEU A 388 58.04 -75.47 -16.06
C LEU A 388 57.19 -74.77 -15.01
N LEU A 389 57.36 -75.03 -13.70
CA LEU A 389 56.66 -74.33 -12.65
C LEU A 389 57.21 -72.88 -12.43
N LEU A 390 58.48 -72.64 -12.69
CA LEU A 390 59.06 -71.30 -12.62
C LEU A 390 58.75 -70.42 -13.83
N LEU A 391 58.51 -71.01 -15.00
CA LEU A 391 58.11 -70.28 -16.22
C LEU A 391 56.61 -69.98 -16.31
N ALA A 392 55.75 -70.70 -15.60
CA ALA A 392 54.32 -70.38 -15.51
C ALA A 392 54.03 -69.24 -14.48
N GLY A 393 55.05 -68.88 -13.68
CA GLY A 393 54.91 -67.75 -12.70
C GLY A 393 55.25 -66.41 -13.24
N CYS A 394 55.75 -66.26 -14.50
CA CYS A 394 55.95 -64.93 -15.11
C CYS A 394 54.90 -64.52 -16.12
N GLY A 395 53.65 -64.86 -15.89
CA GLY A 395 52.55 -64.36 -16.62
C GLY A 395 52.04 -63.05 -16.02
N MET A 396 52.13 -61.94 -16.80
CA MET A 396 51.51 -60.63 -16.68
C MET A 396 50.82 -60.36 -15.35
N ALA A 397 51.33 -59.39 -14.58
CA ALA A 397 50.61 -58.83 -13.46
C ALA A 397 49.28 -58.33 -13.99
N PRO A 398 48.14 -58.81 -13.47
CA PRO A 398 46.85 -58.20 -13.81
C PRO A 398 46.87 -56.74 -13.34
N THR A 399 46.50 -55.81 -14.20
CA THR A 399 46.20 -54.42 -13.83
C THR A 399 45.40 -54.46 -12.54
N PRO A 400 45.72 -53.64 -11.50
CA PRO A 400 44.89 -53.60 -10.30
C PRO A 400 43.48 -53.21 -10.69
N THR A 401 42.55 -54.16 -10.67
CA THR A 401 41.13 -53.85 -10.66
C THR A 401 40.91 -52.98 -9.43
N PRO A 402 40.19 -51.82 -9.58
CA PRO A 402 39.86 -51.04 -8.43
C PRO A 402 39.18 -51.95 -7.42
N GLY A 403 39.72 -52.02 -6.22
CA GLY A 403 39.12 -52.79 -5.13
C GLY A 403 37.67 -52.39 -4.94
N PRO A 404 36.80 -53.26 -4.45
CA PRO A 404 35.40 -52.93 -4.21
C PRO A 404 35.34 -51.69 -3.35
N LYS A 405 34.70 -50.64 -3.90
CA LYS A 405 34.45 -49.37 -3.22
C LYS A 405 33.84 -49.68 -1.87
N ALA A 406 34.43 -49.21 -0.80
CA ALA A 406 33.92 -49.44 0.56
C ALA A 406 32.40 -49.09 0.58
N LEU A 407 31.56 -50.09 0.83
CA LEU A 407 30.09 -49.99 0.80
C LEU A 407 29.55 -49.34 2.09
N GLY A 408 30.16 -48.30 2.61
CA GLY A 408 29.74 -47.61 3.80
C GLY A 408 29.67 -46.10 3.61
N THR A 409 29.08 -45.41 4.58
CA THR A 409 29.02 -43.94 4.53
C THR A 409 30.41 -43.35 4.70
N PRO A 410 30.90 -42.50 3.77
CA PRO A 410 32.24 -41.92 3.84
C PRO A 410 32.34 -40.94 5.03
N ALA A 411 33.57 -40.82 5.59
CA ALA A 411 33.88 -39.79 6.58
C ALA A 411 33.86 -38.39 5.94
N GLY A 412 33.51 -37.40 6.70
CA GLY A 412 33.48 -35.99 6.25
C GLY A 412 32.25 -35.24 6.70
N THR A 413 32.21 -33.96 6.36
CA THR A 413 31.05 -33.09 6.65
C THR A 413 30.24 -32.88 5.39
N SER A 414 28.92 -33.04 5.50
CA SER A 414 27.95 -32.82 4.45
C SER A 414 26.93 -31.77 4.89
N ALA A 415 26.64 -30.81 4.02
CA ALA A 415 25.53 -29.89 4.21
C ALA A 415 24.23 -30.60 3.79
N ILE A 416 23.30 -30.71 4.70
CA ILE A 416 21.99 -31.34 4.50
C ILE A 416 20.92 -30.26 4.53
N THR A 417 19.95 -30.31 3.63
CA THR A 417 18.76 -29.49 3.68
C THR A 417 17.56 -30.38 3.95
N VAL A 418 16.86 -30.12 5.04
CA VAL A 418 15.55 -30.70 5.28
C VAL A 418 14.50 -29.77 4.69
N THR A 419 13.57 -30.31 3.90
CA THR A 419 12.46 -29.59 3.27
C THR A 419 11.16 -30.16 3.79
N ALA A 420 10.30 -29.29 4.33
CA ALA A 420 8.91 -29.57 4.62
C ALA A 420 8.05 -29.06 3.45
N THR A 421 7.10 -29.86 2.97
CA THR A 421 6.22 -29.50 1.84
C THR A 421 4.79 -29.81 2.19
N SER A 422 3.89 -28.86 1.97
CA SER A 422 2.46 -29.05 2.15
C SER A 422 1.83 -29.87 1.01
N ALA A 423 0.79 -30.65 1.30
CA ALA A 423 0.07 -31.45 0.30
C ALA A 423 -0.61 -30.58 -0.78
N SER A 424 -1.00 -29.35 -0.46
CA SER A 424 -1.54 -28.40 -1.43
C SER A 424 -0.49 -27.82 -2.37
N GLY A 425 0.82 -28.10 -2.14
CA GLY A 425 1.93 -27.60 -2.95
C GLY A 425 2.22 -26.10 -2.82
N GLY A 426 1.45 -25.38 -2.00
CA GLY A 426 1.54 -23.92 -1.88
C GLY A 426 2.58 -23.41 -0.88
N ALA A 427 3.03 -24.23 0.08
CA ALA A 427 4.00 -23.80 1.09
C ALA A 427 5.13 -24.80 1.26
N THR A 428 6.34 -24.28 1.35
CA THR A 428 7.56 -25.03 1.68
C THR A 428 8.36 -24.30 2.75
N ALA A 429 8.98 -25.07 3.65
CA ALA A 429 9.95 -24.55 4.61
C ALA A 429 11.21 -25.38 4.58
N THR A 430 12.36 -24.78 4.75
CA THR A 430 13.67 -25.46 4.74
C THR A 430 14.44 -25.20 6.02
N SER A 431 15.21 -26.20 6.47
CA SER A 431 16.14 -26.06 7.58
C SER A 431 17.49 -26.67 7.20
N PRO A 432 18.57 -25.86 7.12
CA PRO A 432 19.90 -26.36 6.84
C PRO A 432 20.51 -27.04 8.07
N LEU A 433 21.23 -28.14 7.85
CA LEU A 433 21.95 -28.90 8.87
C LEU A 433 23.37 -29.25 8.37
N ASN A 434 24.32 -29.40 9.25
CA ASN A 434 25.65 -29.92 8.97
C ASN A 434 25.82 -31.31 9.64
N LEU A 435 26.06 -32.35 8.85
CA LEU A 435 26.30 -33.71 9.34
C LEU A 435 27.81 -34.03 9.20
N THR A 436 28.45 -34.36 10.29
CA THR A 436 29.82 -34.88 10.31
C THR A 436 29.81 -36.38 10.59
N VAL A 437 30.26 -37.19 9.61
CA VAL A 437 30.46 -38.65 9.76
C VAL A 437 31.90 -38.92 10.16
N GLN A 438 32.10 -39.59 11.29
CA GLN A 438 33.42 -39.97 11.85
C GLN A 438 33.83 -41.37 11.42
#